data_639c56222e9da6ae855c048f631f943f
#
_entry.id   639c56222e9da6ae855c048f631f943f
#
_cell.length_a   1.000
_cell.length_b   1.000
_cell.length_c   1.000
_cell.angle_alpha   90.00
_cell.angle_beta   90.00
_cell.angle_gamma   90.00
#
_symmetry.space_group_name_H-M   'P 1'
#
loop_
_entity.id
_entity.type
_entity.pdbx_description
1 polymer ?
#
loop_
_entity_poly.entity_id
_entity_poly.type
_entity_poly.pdbx_seq_one_letter_code
_entity_poly.pdbx_strand_id
1 'polypeptide(L)'
;SDWSSDVCSSDLNYVSIGQRSNIQDGSVLHVTHKSSYKPEGNPLIIGEDVTVGHKVMLHGCTIGNRVLVGMGSILLDGVVVGDDVMIGAGSLVPQNKQLESGYLYFGNPVKQIRPLTEGEREGLKYSANNYVKWKNEYLDQDNQIQP
;
A
#
# COMPACT_ATOMS: atom_id res chain seq x y z
N SER A 1 -9.71 -5.40 -10.32
CA SER A 1 -9.35 -4.67 -11.53
C SER A 1 -7.94 -4.99 -11.92
N ASP A 2 -7.73 -5.23 -13.17
CA ASP A 2 -6.42 -5.49 -13.73
C ASP A 2 -5.69 -4.16 -13.93
N TRP A 3 -4.81 -3.82 -13.01
CA TRP A 3 -4.02 -2.60 -13.07
C TRP A 3 -2.80 -2.71 -13.99
N SER A 4 -2.56 -3.89 -14.55
CA SER A 4 -1.35 -4.15 -15.35
C SER A 4 -1.52 -3.87 -16.83
N SER A 5 -2.73 -3.60 -17.33
CA SER A 5 -3.02 -3.77 -18.76
C SER A 5 -2.83 -2.55 -19.64
N ASP A 6 -2.69 -1.32 -19.11
CA ASP A 6 -2.84 -0.15 -19.96
C ASP A 6 -1.67 0.84 -19.94
N VAL A 7 -0.51 0.46 -19.43
CA VAL A 7 0.67 1.31 -19.53
C VAL A 7 1.45 0.95 -20.80
N CYS A 8 1.01 1.48 -21.91
CA CYS A 8 1.62 1.22 -23.24
C CYS A 8 2.77 2.16 -23.61
N SER A 9 3.44 2.78 -22.66
CA SER A 9 4.57 3.66 -22.96
C SER A 9 5.84 3.12 -22.31
N SER A 10 6.87 2.95 -23.11
CA SER A 10 8.20 2.55 -22.66
C SER A 10 8.84 3.54 -21.68
N ASP A 11 8.24 4.72 -21.53
CA ASP A 11 8.75 5.79 -20.69
C ASP A 11 8.09 5.84 -19.30
N LEU A 12 7.02 5.08 -19.10
CA LEU A 12 6.33 5.00 -17.82
C LEU A 12 6.85 3.82 -16.98
N ASN A 13 6.82 4.01 -15.70
CA ASN A 13 7.17 2.96 -14.74
C ASN A 13 5.95 2.04 -14.46
N TYR A 14 6.10 1.05 -13.62
CA TYR A 14 5.07 0.04 -13.37
C TYR A 14 4.52 0.08 -11.96
N VAL A 15 3.33 -0.50 -11.78
CA VAL A 15 2.70 -0.79 -10.49
C VAL A 15 2.69 -2.30 -10.28
N SER A 16 3.16 -2.76 -9.13
CA SER A 16 3.13 -4.17 -8.73
C SER A 16 2.41 -4.29 -7.40
N ILE A 17 1.43 -5.18 -7.31
CA ILE A 17 0.65 -5.42 -6.09
C ILE A 17 0.71 -6.90 -5.77
N GLY A 18 1.21 -7.24 -4.59
CA GLY A 18 1.34 -8.61 -4.10
C GLY A 18 0.01 -9.25 -3.73
N GLN A 19 0.06 -10.55 -3.46
CA GLN A 19 -1.12 -11.36 -3.13
C GLN A 19 -1.77 -10.91 -1.83
N ARG A 20 -3.08 -11.07 -1.75
CA ARG A 20 -3.90 -10.77 -0.57
C ARG A 20 -3.82 -9.32 -0.09
N SER A 21 -3.34 -8.43 -0.93
CA SER A 21 -3.33 -6.99 -0.64
C SER A 21 -4.62 -6.36 -1.12
N ASN A 22 -5.07 -5.33 -0.40
CA ASN A 22 -6.28 -4.59 -0.77
C ASN A 22 -6.01 -3.09 -0.75
N ILE A 23 -6.69 -2.40 -1.66
CA ILE A 23 -6.62 -0.96 -1.81
C ILE A 23 -8.04 -0.44 -1.72
N GLN A 24 -8.30 0.36 -0.69
CA GLN A 24 -9.63 0.82 -0.38
C GLN A 24 -10.00 2.08 -1.16
N ASP A 25 -11.27 2.44 -1.10
CA ASP A 25 -11.88 3.44 -1.96
C ASP A 25 -11.21 4.81 -1.92
N GLY A 26 -11.10 5.44 -3.08
CA GLY A 26 -10.57 6.78 -3.24
C GLY A 26 -9.07 6.90 -3.15
N SER A 27 -8.34 5.79 -3.02
CA SER A 27 -6.88 5.80 -3.03
C SER A 27 -6.33 6.00 -4.42
N VAL A 28 -5.22 6.73 -4.52
CA VAL A 28 -4.55 7.03 -5.79
C VAL A 28 -3.18 6.36 -5.80
N LEU A 29 -2.93 5.59 -6.85
CA LEU A 29 -1.66 4.92 -7.09
C LEU A 29 -0.99 5.58 -8.28
N HIS A 30 0.19 6.14 -8.07
CA HIS A 30 0.93 6.83 -9.12
C HIS A 30 2.40 6.41 -9.12
N VAL A 31 2.98 6.38 -10.29
CA VAL A 31 4.40 6.08 -10.50
C VAL A 31 5.12 7.34 -10.95
N THR A 32 6.42 7.44 -10.65
CA THR A 32 7.26 8.47 -11.25
C THR A 32 7.92 7.93 -12.50
N HIS A 33 7.70 8.59 -13.63
CA HIS A 33 8.28 8.21 -14.90
C HIS A 33 9.80 8.45 -14.92
N LYS A 34 10.46 7.79 -15.84
CA LYS A 34 11.90 8.01 -16.09
C LYS A 34 12.11 9.40 -16.68
N SER A 35 13.10 10.12 -16.18
CA SER A 35 13.41 11.46 -16.63
C SER A 35 14.92 11.75 -16.54
N SER A 36 15.34 12.91 -17.07
CA SER A 36 16.74 13.34 -16.94
C SER A 36 17.14 13.59 -15.48
N TYR A 37 16.18 13.97 -14.62
CA TYR A 37 16.40 14.17 -13.20
C TYR A 37 16.39 12.87 -12.40
N LYS A 38 15.70 11.85 -12.91
CA LYS A 38 15.59 10.55 -12.28
C LYS A 38 15.52 9.47 -13.37
N PRO A 39 16.70 9.00 -13.86
CA PRO A 39 16.76 8.13 -15.03
C PRO A 39 15.94 6.83 -14.89
N GLU A 40 15.86 6.26 -13.68
CA GLU A 40 15.09 5.03 -13.42
C GLU A 40 13.64 5.29 -13.04
N GLY A 41 13.30 6.54 -12.68
CA GLY A 41 12.00 6.84 -12.08
C GLY A 41 11.80 6.14 -10.75
N ASN A 42 10.53 6.06 -10.30
CA ASN A 42 10.13 5.27 -9.13
C ASN A 42 8.91 4.44 -9.49
N PRO A 43 9.02 3.12 -9.58
CA PRO A 43 7.85 2.26 -9.65
C PRO A 43 7.09 2.30 -8.33
N LEU A 44 5.84 1.86 -8.35
CA LEU A 44 5.05 1.62 -7.15
C LEU A 44 5.00 0.12 -6.89
N ILE A 45 5.60 -0.31 -5.78
CA ILE A 45 5.68 -1.72 -5.42
C ILE A 45 4.98 -1.91 -4.08
N ILE A 46 3.96 -2.76 -4.08
CA ILE A 46 3.19 -3.12 -2.89
C ILE A 46 3.37 -4.62 -2.66
N GLY A 47 3.82 -5.00 -1.48
CA GLY A 47 4.04 -6.39 -1.11
C GLY A 47 2.75 -7.19 -0.89
N GLU A 48 2.89 -8.31 -0.21
CA GLU A 48 1.79 -9.21 0.13
C GLU A 48 1.16 -8.83 1.47
N ASP A 49 -0.13 -9.14 1.64
CA ASP A 49 -0.88 -8.91 2.88
C ASP A 49 -0.87 -7.44 3.31
N VAL A 50 -0.91 -6.52 2.35
CA VAL A 50 -0.93 -5.08 2.60
C VAL A 50 -2.37 -4.57 2.59
N THR A 51 -2.71 -3.76 3.57
CA THR A 51 -3.98 -3.04 3.62
C THR A 51 -3.73 -1.55 3.43
N VAL A 52 -4.21 -1.00 2.31
CA VAL A 52 -4.19 0.43 2.04
C VAL A 52 -5.56 1.00 2.33
N GLY A 53 -5.64 1.86 3.32
CA GLY A 53 -6.88 2.49 3.75
C GLY A 53 -7.47 3.44 2.70
N HIS A 54 -8.64 4.00 3.02
CA HIS A 54 -9.35 4.90 2.12
C HIS A 54 -8.58 6.21 1.88
N LYS A 55 -8.65 6.72 0.66
CA LYS A 55 -8.09 8.04 0.28
C LYS A 55 -6.60 8.17 0.61
N VAL A 56 -5.85 7.12 0.38
CA VAL A 56 -4.39 7.13 0.50
C VAL A 56 -3.78 7.54 -0.84
N MET A 57 -2.71 8.34 -0.80
CA MET A 57 -1.89 8.67 -1.95
C MET A 57 -0.58 7.89 -1.86
N LEU A 58 -0.35 6.99 -2.81
CA LEU A 58 0.92 6.29 -2.96
C LEU A 58 1.59 6.77 -4.25
N HIS A 59 2.74 7.41 -4.11
CA HIS A 59 3.45 8.02 -5.23
C HIS A 59 4.88 7.50 -5.29
N GLY A 60 5.17 6.57 -6.21
CA GLY A 60 6.52 6.08 -6.47
C GLY A 60 7.24 5.49 -5.24
N CYS A 61 6.53 4.72 -4.41
CA CYS A 61 7.07 4.15 -3.18
C CYS A 61 7.11 2.62 -3.22
N THR A 62 7.86 2.03 -2.30
CA THR A 62 7.96 0.59 -2.12
C THR A 62 7.44 0.22 -0.74
N ILE A 63 6.45 -0.65 -0.68
CA ILE A 63 5.82 -1.11 0.55
C ILE A 63 6.09 -2.61 0.70
N GLY A 64 6.64 -2.99 1.84
CA GLY A 64 6.91 -4.38 2.18
C GLY A 64 5.65 -5.20 2.46
N ASN A 65 5.81 -6.33 3.11
CA ASN A 65 4.71 -7.25 3.40
C ASN A 65 4.07 -6.95 4.76
N ARG A 66 2.79 -7.27 4.90
CA ARG A 66 2.05 -7.10 6.16
C ARG A 66 2.13 -5.67 6.69
N VAL A 67 1.75 -4.73 5.85
CA VAL A 67 1.76 -3.29 6.15
C VAL A 67 0.32 -2.78 6.16
N LEU A 68 0.00 -1.95 7.13
CA LEU A 68 -1.23 -1.19 7.16
C LEU A 68 -0.92 0.28 6.91
N VAL A 69 -1.46 0.83 5.84
CA VAL A 69 -1.40 2.26 5.56
C VAL A 69 -2.74 2.88 5.94
N GLY A 70 -2.73 3.68 7.00
CA GLY A 70 -3.94 4.33 7.53
C GLY A 70 -4.56 5.31 6.53
N MET A 71 -5.89 5.46 6.60
CA MET A 71 -6.64 6.30 5.68
C MET A 71 -6.10 7.73 5.60
N GLY A 72 -6.14 8.31 4.41
CA GLY A 72 -5.71 9.69 4.18
C GLY A 72 -4.20 9.92 4.26
N SER A 73 -3.40 8.87 4.37
CA SER A 73 -1.94 9.00 4.39
C SER A 73 -1.37 9.29 3.01
N ILE A 74 -0.22 9.95 2.99
CA ILE A 74 0.50 10.29 1.76
C ILE A 74 1.92 9.76 1.87
N LEU A 75 2.30 8.89 0.93
CA LEU A 75 3.66 8.36 0.80
C LEU A 75 4.27 8.86 -0.50
N LEU A 76 5.38 9.57 -0.40
CA LEU A 76 6.01 10.25 -1.53
C LEU A 76 7.12 9.40 -2.17
N ASP A 77 7.70 9.92 -3.24
CA ASP A 77 8.70 9.24 -4.07
C ASP A 77 9.88 8.72 -3.27
N GLY A 78 10.28 7.50 -3.59
CA GLY A 78 11.47 6.89 -3.00
C GLY A 78 11.29 6.42 -1.55
N VAL A 79 10.09 6.53 -0.99
CA VAL A 79 9.78 5.96 0.33
C VAL A 79 9.90 4.45 0.26
N VAL A 80 10.56 3.88 1.26
CA VAL A 80 10.67 2.43 1.44
C VAL A 80 10.11 2.05 2.81
N VAL A 81 9.07 1.24 2.80
CA VAL A 81 8.43 0.75 4.02
C VAL A 81 8.82 -0.72 4.21
N GLY A 82 9.39 -1.05 5.36
CA GLY A 82 9.75 -2.42 5.71
C GLY A 82 8.53 -3.30 5.95
N ASP A 83 8.76 -4.56 6.27
CA ASP A 83 7.69 -5.49 6.62
C ASP A 83 7.16 -5.23 8.02
N ASP A 84 5.92 -5.63 8.29
CA ASP A 84 5.29 -5.49 9.61
C ASP A 84 5.33 -4.05 10.12
N VAL A 85 4.75 -3.12 9.36
CA VAL A 85 4.69 -1.71 9.68
C VAL A 85 3.23 -1.25 9.72
N MET A 86 2.90 -0.42 10.69
CA MET A 86 1.64 0.31 10.72
C MET A 86 1.90 1.81 10.56
N ILE A 87 1.18 2.44 9.64
CA ILE A 87 1.20 3.88 9.44
C ILE A 87 -0.16 4.42 9.86
N GLY A 88 -0.17 5.29 10.86
CA GLY A 88 -1.41 5.89 11.37
C GLY A 88 -2.09 6.80 10.34
N ALA A 89 -3.41 6.94 10.46
CA ALA A 89 -4.21 7.73 9.53
C ALA A 89 -3.72 9.18 9.42
N GLY A 90 -3.77 9.73 8.21
CA GLY A 90 -3.40 11.13 7.96
C GLY A 90 -1.90 11.42 8.03
N SER A 91 -1.06 10.40 8.02
CA SER A 91 0.38 10.59 8.06
C SER A 91 0.95 11.06 6.72
N LEU A 92 2.02 11.86 6.79
CA LEU A 92 2.81 12.24 5.61
C LEU A 92 4.19 11.63 5.72
N VAL A 93 4.54 10.77 4.75
CA VAL A 93 5.87 10.19 4.65
C VAL A 93 6.63 10.92 3.53
N PRO A 94 7.63 11.75 3.88
CA PRO A 94 8.35 12.56 2.90
C PRO A 94 9.24 11.71 2.00
N GLN A 95 9.68 12.31 0.89
CA GLN A 95 10.50 11.65 -0.12
C GLN A 95 11.73 10.96 0.49
N ASN A 96 12.03 9.77 -0.03
CA ASN A 96 13.21 8.98 0.31
C ASN A 96 13.27 8.53 1.78
N LYS A 97 12.21 8.70 2.54
CA LYS A 97 12.14 8.21 3.93
C LYS A 97 12.10 6.70 3.94
N GLN A 98 12.87 6.10 4.85
CA GLN A 98 12.84 4.66 5.11
C GLN A 98 12.13 4.40 6.43
N LEU A 99 11.12 3.54 6.40
CA LEU A 99 10.39 3.10 7.58
C LEU A 99 10.85 1.70 7.95
N GLU A 100 11.38 1.58 9.15
CA GLU A 100 11.96 0.35 9.66
C GLU A 100 10.89 -0.69 9.98
N SER A 101 11.18 -1.96 9.68
CA SER A 101 10.28 -3.09 9.97
C SER A 101 9.95 -3.20 11.46
N GLY A 102 8.70 -3.50 11.74
CA GLY A 102 8.26 -3.80 13.10
C GLY A 102 7.83 -2.61 13.94
N TYR A 103 7.57 -1.45 13.35
CA TYR A 103 7.23 -0.23 14.09
C TYR A 103 5.90 0.38 13.65
N LEU A 104 5.32 1.12 14.59
CA LEU A 104 4.24 2.06 14.35
C LEU A 104 4.84 3.42 14.01
N TYR A 105 4.38 3.99 12.90
CA TYR A 105 4.70 5.35 12.46
C TYR A 105 3.45 6.21 12.43
N PHE A 106 3.57 7.47 12.77
CA PHE A 106 2.43 8.39 12.77
C PHE A 106 2.90 9.85 12.67
N GLY A 107 2.12 10.67 11.99
CA GLY A 107 2.25 12.12 12.01
C GLY A 107 2.57 12.76 10.67
N ASN A 108 2.63 14.08 10.70
CA ASN A 108 2.97 14.93 9.56
C ASN A 108 4.03 15.97 10.00
N PRO A 109 5.32 15.79 9.66
CA PRO A 109 5.90 14.61 9.04
C PRO A 109 5.86 13.39 9.95
N VAL A 110 5.91 12.21 9.34
CA VAL A 110 5.85 10.94 10.07
C VAL A 110 7.00 10.79 11.07
N LYS A 111 6.70 10.18 12.21
CA LYS A 111 7.70 9.82 13.23
C LYS A 111 7.52 8.37 13.65
N GLN A 112 8.62 7.72 13.98
CA GLN A 112 8.62 6.41 14.60
C GLN A 112 8.11 6.54 16.04
N ILE A 113 7.01 5.88 16.34
CA ILE A 113 6.33 6.02 17.65
C ILE A 113 6.82 4.96 18.63
N ARG A 114 6.71 3.69 18.25
CA ARG A 114 7.08 2.55 19.10
C ARG A 114 7.12 1.26 18.29
N PRO A 115 7.73 0.19 18.82
CA PRO A 115 7.60 -1.15 18.23
C PRO A 115 6.14 -1.61 18.22
N LEU A 116 5.77 -2.40 17.22
CA LEU A 116 4.48 -3.08 17.21
C LEU A 116 4.43 -4.15 18.30
N THR A 117 3.26 -4.31 18.90
CA THR A 117 2.98 -5.46 19.78
C THR A 117 2.78 -6.71 18.93
N GLU A 118 2.91 -7.89 19.55
CA GLU A 118 2.62 -9.16 18.87
C GLU A 118 1.18 -9.23 18.37
N GLY A 119 0.22 -8.75 19.15
CA GLY A 119 -1.18 -8.67 18.74
C GLY A 119 -1.40 -7.78 17.51
N GLU A 120 -0.70 -6.65 17.44
CA GLU A 120 -0.75 -5.77 16.27
C GLU A 120 -0.17 -6.44 15.02
N ARG A 121 0.94 -7.16 15.15
CA ARG A 121 1.52 -7.93 14.04
C ARG A 121 0.58 -9.00 13.52
N GLU A 122 -0.08 -9.73 14.43
CA GLU A 122 -1.11 -10.72 14.06
C GLU A 122 -2.30 -10.04 13.40
N GLY A 123 -2.70 -8.88 13.90
CA GLY A 123 -3.79 -8.08 13.34
C GLY A 123 -3.54 -7.65 11.90
N LEU A 124 -2.30 -7.40 11.50
CA LEU A 124 -1.96 -7.05 10.12
C LEU A 124 -2.30 -8.20 9.15
N LYS A 125 -1.98 -9.43 9.51
CA LYS A 125 -2.35 -10.61 8.73
C LYS A 125 -3.86 -10.82 8.69
N TYR A 126 -4.51 -10.63 9.83
CA TYR A 126 -5.96 -10.81 9.97
C TYR A 126 -6.74 -9.81 9.11
N SER A 127 -6.34 -8.55 9.08
CA SER A 127 -6.99 -7.51 8.28
C SER A 127 -6.96 -7.86 6.80
N ALA A 128 -5.81 -8.23 6.28
CA ALA A 128 -5.67 -8.62 4.88
C ALA A 128 -6.53 -9.84 4.54
N ASN A 129 -6.52 -10.86 5.39
CA ASN A 129 -7.31 -12.08 5.21
C ASN A 129 -8.82 -11.82 5.26
N ASN A 130 -9.27 -10.94 6.12
CA ASN A 130 -10.68 -10.57 6.21
C ASN A 130 -11.20 -9.95 4.92
N TYR A 131 -10.44 -9.06 4.31
CA TYR A 131 -10.85 -8.46 3.05
C TYR A 131 -10.95 -9.50 1.93
N VAL A 132 -10.05 -10.46 1.87
CA VAL A 132 -10.14 -11.58 0.92
C VAL A 132 -11.38 -12.42 1.18
N LYS A 133 -11.68 -12.73 2.43
CA LYS A 133 -12.86 -13.49 2.82
C LYS A 133 -14.15 -12.77 2.42
N TRP A 134 -14.29 -11.50 2.76
CA TRP A 134 -15.47 -10.72 2.40
C TRP A 134 -15.67 -10.62 0.89
N LYS A 135 -14.60 -10.40 0.15
CA LYS A 135 -14.66 -10.42 -1.32
C LYS A 135 -15.23 -11.74 -1.85
N ASN A 136 -14.76 -12.87 -1.34
CA ASN A 136 -15.23 -14.16 -1.77
C ASN A 136 -16.71 -14.39 -1.39
N GLU A 137 -17.13 -13.95 -0.21
CA GLU A 137 -18.54 -14.00 0.20
C GLU A 137 -19.43 -13.18 -0.71
N TYR A 138 -19.00 -11.99 -1.12
CA TYR A 138 -19.73 -11.16 -2.10
C TYR A 138 -19.85 -11.85 -3.46
N LEU A 139 -18.77 -12.43 -3.95
CA LEU A 139 -18.79 -13.15 -5.23
C LEU A 139 -19.70 -14.36 -5.19
N ASP A 140 -19.75 -15.08 -4.08
CA ASP A 140 -20.66 -16.22 -3.90
C ASP A 140 -22.13 -15.77 -3.85
N GLN A 141 -22.44 -14.63 -3.24
CA GLN A 141 -23.78 -14.05 -3.23
C GLN A 141 -24.21 -13.64 -4.63
N ASP A 142 -23.38 -12.99 -5.40
CA ASP A 142 -23.68 -12.62 -6.78
C ASP A 142 -23.95 -13.84 -7.67
N ASN A 143 -23.25 -14.93 -7.45
CA ASN A 143 -23.49 -16.18 -8.17
C ASN A 143 -24.83 -16.84 -7.80
N GLN A 144 -25.39 -16.55 -6.62
CA GLN A 144 -26.69 -17.05 -6.19
C GLN A 144 -27.88 -16.23 -6.71
N ILE A 145 -27.64 -15.01 -7.18
CA ILE A 145 -28.68 -14.08 -7.64
C ILE A 145 -28.92 -14.20 -9.16
N GLN A 146 -28.12 -14.94 -9.88
CA GLN A 146 -28.34 -15.17 -11.31
C GLN A 146 -29.53 -16.11 -11.54
N PRO A 147 -30.54 -15.68 -12.34
CA PRO A 147 -31.68 -16.51 -12.67
C PRO A 147 -31.29 -17.75 -13.49
#